data_8542333cd59216518672a92f62e1f736
#
_entry.id   8542333cd59216518672a92f62e1f736
#
_cell.length_a   1.000
_cell.length_b   1.000
_cell.length_c   1.000
_cell.angle_alpha   90.00
_cell.angle_beta   90.00
_cell.angle_gamma   90.00
#
_symmetry.space_group_name_H-M   'P 1'
#
loop_
_entity.id
_entity.type
_entity.pdbx_description
1 polymer ?
#
loop_
_entity_poly.entity_id
_entity_poly.type
_entity_poly.pdbx_seq_one_letter_code
_entity_poly.pdbx_strand_id
1 'polypeptide(L)'
;MSKVKDTATLAVEDGLNNKSDSNIGATDLPAADLLKNDLPNIDFSQIQAIDIESLVGKDDPRHAPRILVLYGSLRARSFSRLAAEEASRLLRWYGCEVRMFNPSGLPLPDDADSDHPKVQELRELAQWSEGMLWVSPERHGSITSIMKAQIDWIPLALGGVRPTQGKTLAIMQVSGGSQSFNTVNQLRILGRWMRMITIPNQSSIPKAFLEFDDNDRMKMSPLYLRVVDVCEELVKFTWLTRGRSAYLTDRYSERVESTAEVSQRVNQKSL
;
A
#
# COMPACT_ATOMS: atom_id res chain seq x y z
N MET A 1 5.21 14.44 -38.76
CA MET A 1 4.03 14.83 -37.96
C MET A 1 3.09 13.64 -37.93
N SER A 2 3.26 12.74 -36.97
CA SER A 2 2.43 11.52 -36.78
C SER A 2 1.53 11.75 -35.57
N LYS A 3 0.24 11.53 -35.80
CA LYS A 3 -0.83 11.71 -34.81
C LYS A 3 -0.66 10.72 -33.67
N VAL A 4 -0.35 11.19 -32.46
CA VAL A 4 -0.53 10.42 -31.25
C VAL A 4 -2.04 10.40 -30.99
N LYS A 5 -2.65 9.23 -31.08
CA LYS A 5 -4.06 9.02 -30.74
C LYS A 5 -4.19 8.87 -29.23
N ASP A 6 -5.20 9.53 -28.71
CA ASP A 6 -5.71 9.50 -27.35
C ASP A 6 -5.90 8.07 -26.82
N THR A 7 -4.89 7.50 -26.16
CA THR A 7 -4.96 6.17 -25.56
C THR A 7 -5.63 6.17 -24.18
N ALA A 8 -5.71 7.32 -23.53
CA ALA A 8 -6.33 7.43 -22.19
C ALA A 8 -7.85 7.18 -22.21
N THR A 9 -8.54 7.61 -23.25
CA THR A 9 -10.00 7.46 -23.40
C THR A 9 -10.39 6.01 -23.70
N LEU A 10 -9.55 5.28 -24.46
CA LEU A 10 -9.84 3.89 -24.85
C LEU A 10 -9.68 2.89 -23.69
N ALA A 11 -8.72 3.12 -22.79
CA ALA A 11 -8.51 2.22 -21.64
C ALA A 11 -9.63 2.30 -20.58
N VAL A 12 -10.31 3.45 -20.48
CA VAL A 12 -11.43 3.65 -19.55
C VAL A 12 -12.72 3.05 -20.12
N GLU A 13 -12.93 3.12 -21.44
CA GLU A 13 -14.14 2.60 -22.10
C GLU A 13 -14.13 1.07 -22.24
N ASP A 14 -12.98 0.45 -22.52
CA ASP A 14 -12.89 -1.01 -22.64
C ASP A 14 -13.04 -1.75 -21.30
N GLY A 15 -12.72 -1.09 -20.18
CA GLY A 15 -12.95 -1.63 -18.84
C GLY A 15 -14.42 -1.64 -18.39
N LEU A 16 -15.28 -0.86 -19.07
CA LEU A 16 -16.70 -0.72 -18.72
C LEU A 16 -17.63 -1.62 -19.56
N ASN A 17 -17.19 -2.18 -20.68
CA ASN A 17 -18.05 -2.88 -21.64
C ASN A 17 -17.93 -4.42 -21.68
N ASN A 18 -17.08 -5.05 -20.86
CA ASN A 18 -17.04 -6.51 -20.82
C ASN A 18 -18.02 -7.06 -19.77
N LYS A 19 -19.32 -7.04 -20.09
CA LYS A 19 -20.34 -7.87 -19.43
C LYS A 19 -20.29 -9.28 -20.01
N SER A 20 -19.65 -10.21 -19.31
CA SER A 20 -20.01 -11.61 -19.39
C SER A 20 -19.92 -12.22 -17.99
N ASP A 21 -21.08 -12.47 -17.45
CA ASP A 21 -21.46 -13.42 -16.40
C ASP A 21 -20.36 -13.97 -15.46
N SER A 22 -20.21 -13.32 -14.31
CA SER A 22 -20.06 -13.99 -13.01
C SER A 22 -20.44 -12.99 -11.91
N ASN A 23 -21.46 -13.35 -11.15
CA ASN A 23 -22.05 -12.63 -10.04
C ASN A 23 -21.04 -12.52 -8.88
N ILE A 24 -20.13 -11.54 -8.94
CA ILE A 24 -19.39 -11.04 -7.79
C ILE A 24 -19.71 -9.55 -7.75
N GLY A 25 -20.31 -9.10 -6.64
CA GLY A 25 -20.79 -7.74 -6.47
C GLY A 25 -19.80 -6.71 -6.98
N ALA A 26 -20.17 -6.04 -8.06
CA ALA A 26 -19.46 -4.86 -8.54
C ALA A 26 -19.58 -3.81 -7.45
N THR A 27 -18.49 -3.58 -6.72
CA THR A 27 -18.33 -2.31 -6.01
C THR A 27 -18.31 -1.25 -7.11
N ASP A 28 -19.33 -0.37 -7.12
CA ASP A 28 -19.45 0.75 -8.04
C ASP A 28 -18.12 1.53 -8.04
N LEU A 29 -17.30 1.31 -9.05
CA LEU A 29 -16.16 2.21 -9.31
C LEU A 29 -16.80 3.56 -9.69
N PRO A 30 -16.44 4.64 -9.00
CA PRO A 30 -17.00 5.94 -9.31
C PRO A 30 -16.73 6.28 -10.77
N ALA A 31 -17.71 6.89 -11.44
CA ALA A 31 -17.57 7.31 -12.83
C ALA A 31 -16.29 8.14 -13.03
N ALA A 32 -15.63 8.01 -14.17
CA ALA A 32 -14.34 8.64 -14.45
C ALA A 32 -14.28 10.15 -14.12
N ASP A 33 -15.41 10.86 -14.29
CA ASP A 33 -15.51 12.29 -13.95
C ASP A 33 -15.55 12.55 -12.44
N LEU A 34 -16.10 11.64 -11.63
CA LEU A 34 -16.05 11.73 -10.18
C LEU A 34 -14.61 11.55 -9.67
N LEU A 35 -13.85 10.62 -10.28
CA LEU A 35 -12.42 10.43 -9.95
C LEU A 35 -11.58 11.66 -10.31
N LYS A 36 -11.85 12.34 -11.43
CA LYS A 36 -11.17 13.58 -11.82
C LYS A 36 -11.41 14.70 -10.82
N ASN A 37 -12.65 14.88 -10.35
CA ASN A 37 -12.99 15.88 -9.34
C ASN A 37 -12.32 15.60 -7.98
N ASP A 38 -12.03 14.36 -7.69
CA ASP A 38 -11.37 13.94 -6.45
C ASP A 38 -9.82 14.16 -6.47
N LEU A 39 -9.25 14.45 -7.64
CA LEU A 39 -7.83 14.69 -7.85
C LEU A 39 -7.57 16.05 -8.54
N PRO A 40 -7.93 17.20 -7.90
CA PRO A 40 -7.89 18.51 -8.54
C PRO A 40 -6.49 19.01 -8.91
N ASN A 41 -5.43 18.40 -8.37
CA ASN A 41 -4.05 18.77 -8.62
C ASN A 41 -3.37 17.89 -9.67
N ILE A 42 -4.10 16.96 -10.29
CA ILE A 42 -3.58 16.13 -11.37
C ILE A 42 -3.79 16.80 -12.72
N ASP A 43 -2.72 16.92 -13.49
CA ASP A 43 -2.83 17.19 -14.92
C ASP A 43 -3.17 15.89 -15.65
N PHE A 44 -4.46 15.72 -15.94
CA PHE A 44 -4.97 14.52 -16.62
C PHE A 44 -4.48 14.35 -18.06
N SER A 45 -3.78 15.37 -18.63
CA SER A 45 -3.12 15.23 -19.93
C SER A 45 -1.77 14.54 -19.84
N GLN A 46 -1.17 14.48 -18.64
CA GLN A 46 0.16 13.94 -18.39
C GLN A 46 0.13 12.62 -17.61
N ILE A 47 -0.90 12.39 -16.78
CA ILE A 47 -1.03 11.11 -16.08
C ILE A 47 -1.45 10.03 -17.08
N GLN A 48 -0.73 8.91 -17.08
CA GLN A 48 -0.99 7.80 -18.01
C GLN A 48 -1.62 6.64 -17.26
N ALA A 49 -2.59 5.99 -17.90
CA ALA A 49 -3.09 4.70 -17.44
C ALA A 49 -1.97 3.66 -17.50
N ILE A 50 -1.99 2.72 -16.53
CA ILE A 50 -0.99 1.65 -16.48
C ILE A 50 -1.32 0.63 -17.57
N ASP A 51 -0.35 0.35 -18.45
CA ASP A 51 -0.44 -0.73 -19.43
C ASP A 51 -0.23 -2.08 -18.74
N ILE A 52 -1.35 -2.68 -18.33
CA ILE A 52 -1.36 -3.95 -17.60
C ILE A 52 -0.85 -5.09 -18.48
N GLU A 53 -1.12 -5.08 -19.78
CA GLU A 53 -0.70 -6.16 -20.70
C GLU A 53 0.81 -6.21 -20.84
N SER A 54 1.47 -5.06 -20.84
CA SER A 54 2.93 -4.99 -20.82
C SER A 54 3.53 -5.54 -19.51
N LEU A 55 2.78 -5.51 -18.40
CA LEU A 55 3.28 -5.96 -17.11
C LEU A 55 3.04 -7.45 -16.85
N VAL A 56 1.87 -7.98 -17.18
CA VAL A 56 1.44 -9.31 -16.68
C VAL A 56 1.22 -10.36 -17.77
N GLY A 57 1.05 -9.95 -19.00
CA GLY A 57 0.66 -10.86 -20.07
C GLY A 57 -0.84 -11.18 -20.08
N LYS A 58 -1.27 -12.01 -21.03
CA LYS A 58 -2.70 -12.21 -21.33
C LYS A 58 -3.41 -13.17 -20.39
N ASP A 59 -2.68 -14.07 -19.74
CA ASP A 59 -3.23 -15.21 -18.97
C ASP A 59 -3.33 -14.95 -17.47
N ASP A 60 -2.90 -13.78 -16.99
CA ASP A 60 -2.95 -13.44 -15.55
C ASP A 60 -4.37 -13.05 -15.09
N PRO A 61 -4.80 -13.48 -13.88
CA PRO A 61 -6.08 -13.04 -13.30
C PRO A 61 -6.13 -11.51 -13.18
N ARG A 62 -7.12 -10.89 -13.81
CA ARG A 62 -7.20 -9.43 -13.95
C ARG A 62 -8.16 -8.76 -12.97
N HIS A 63 -8.17 -9.21 -11.72
CA HIS A 63 -8.88 -8.43 -10.69
C HIS A 63 -8.06 -7.18 -10.30
N ALA A 64 -8.74 -6.14 -9.83
CA ALA A 64 -8.09 -4.92 -9.35
C ALA A 64 -7.02 -5.24 -8.28
N PRO A 65 -5.81 -4.64 -8.33
CA PRO A 65 -4.82 -4.82 -7.27
C PRO A 65 -5.37 -4.38 -5.92
N ARG A 66 -5.13 -5.16 -4.89
CA ARG A 66 -5.62 -4.93 -3.53
C ARG A 66 -4.54 -4.29 -2.68
N ILE A 67 -4.74 -3.01 -2.34
CA ILE A 67 -3.76 -2.22 -1.58
C ILE A 67 -4.29 -1.89 -0.20
N LEU A 68 -3.53 -2.29 0.83
CA LEU A 68 -3.75 -1.87 2.21
C LEU A 68 -2.92 -0.63 2.52
N VAL A 69 -3.57 0.41 3.05
CA VAL A 69 -2.92 1.65 3.46
C VAL A 69 -2.91 1.75 4.98
N LEU A 70 -1.72 1.91 5.58
CA LEU A 70 -1.51 2.13 7.00
C LEU A 70 -0.99 3.55 7.24
N TYR A 71 -1.46 4.21 8.31
CA TYR A 71 -0.96 5.52 8.70
C TYR A 71 -0.66 5.58 10.21
N GLY A 72 0.35 6.35 10.59
CA GLY A 72 0.96 6.30 11.92
C GLY A 72 0.54 7.41 12.88
N SER A 73 -0.73 7.85 12.92
CA SER A 73 -1.15 8.93 13.82
C SER A 73 -2.63 8.87 14.18
N LEU A 74 -2.96 9.21 15.42
CA LEU A 74 -4.34 9.33 15.92
C LEU A 74 -4.78 10.79 16.12
N ARG A 75 -4.00 11.78 15.67
CA ARG A 75 -4.39 13.19 15.79
C ARG A 75 -5.61 13.48 14.92
N ALA A 76 -6.51 14.34 15.37
CA ALA A 76 -7.70 14.75 14.62
C ALA A 76 -7.34 15.26 13.22
N ARG A 77 -6.41 16.22 13.12
CA ARG A 77 -5.78 16.63 11.86
C ARG A 77 -4.40 15.97 11.76
N SER A 78 -4.34 14.82 11.14
CA SER A 78 -3.12 14.03 10.96
C SER A 78 -2.62 14.14 9.54
N PHE A 79 -1.48 14.79 9.30
CA PHE A 79 -0.88 14.92 7.97
C PHE A 79 -0.47 13.57 7.37
N SER A 80 -0.11 12.57 8.19
CA SER A 80 0.13 11.23 7.68
C SER A 80 -1.16 10.54 7.21
N ARG A 81 -2.30 10.78 7.89
CA ARG A 81 -3.61 10.33 7.41
C ARG A 81 -4.00 11.04 6.13
N LEU A 82 -3.86 12.37 6.07
CA LEU A 82 -4.18 13.15 4.88
C LEU A 82 -3.35 12.74 3.67
N ALA A 83 -2.04 12.49 3.86
CA ALA A 83 -1.17 11.96 2.80
C ALA A 83 -1.59 10.53 2.38
N ALA A 84 -1.99 9.69 3.32
CA ALA A 84 -2.52 8.36 3.04
C ALA A 84 -3.86 8.41 2.27
N GLU A 85 -4.74 9.35 2.61
CA GLU A 85 -6.00 9.59 1.91
C GLU A 85 -5.75 10.07 0.47
N GLU A 86 -4.81 11.01 0.27
CA GLU A 86 -4.45 11.50 -1.06
C GLU A 86 -3.86 10.38 -1.92
N ALA A 87 -2.91 9.62 -1.38
CA ALA A 87 -2.37 8.44 -2.06
C ALA A 87 -3.46 7.39 -2.35
N SER A 88 -4.43 7.21 -1.46
CA SER A 88 -5.57 6.28 -1.69
C SER A 88 -6.44 6.70 -2.87
N ARG A 89 -6.63 8.02 -3.09
CA ARG A 89 -7.35 8.54 -4.27
C ARG A 89 -6.60 8.23 -5.56
N LEU A 90 -5.28 8.48 -5.56
CA LEU A 90 -4.39 8.16 -6.68
C LEU A 90 -4.39 6.67 -7.01
N LEU A 91 -4.28 5.81 -6.00
CA LEU A 91 -4.31 4.36 -6.16
C LEU A 91 -5.65 3.88 -6.74
N ARG A 92 -6.78 4.46 -6.30
CA ARG A 92 -8.09 4.17 -6.89
C ARG A 92 -8.18 4.65 -8.32
N TRP A 93 -7.62 5.81 -8.64
CA TRP A 93 -7.56 6.30 -10.01
C TRP A 93 -6.76 5.34 -10.91
N TYR A 94 -5.69 4.72 -10.40
CA TYR A 94 -4.95 3.64 -11.08
C TYR A 94 -5.68 2.28 -11.09
N GLY A 95 -6.93 2.22 -10.67
CA GLY A 95 -7.76 1.01 -10.74
C GLY A 95 -7.55 0.02 -9.60
N CYS A 96 -6.97 0.43 -8.47
CA CYS A 96 -6.78 -0.44 -7.31
C CYS A 96 -8.03 -0.48 -6.40
N GLU A 97 -8.32 -1.65 -5.82
CA GLU A 97 -9.15 -1.75 -4.62
C GLU A 97 -8.30 -1.35 -3.40
N VAL A 98 -8.69 -0.26 -2.73
CA VAL A 98 -7.92 0.34 -1.64
C VAL A 98 -8.69 0.30 -0.35
N ARG A 99 -8.11 -0.31 0.68
CA ARG A 99 -8.60 -0.27 2.06
C ARG A 99 -7.59 0.41 2.95
N MET A 100 -8.07 1.36 3.75
CA MET A 100 -7.25 2.09 4.71
C MET A 100 -7.63 1.64 6.12
N PHE A 101 -6.66 1.14 6.89
CA PHE A 101 -6.88 0.73 8.26
C PHE A 101 -6.88 1.94 9.19
N ASN A 102 -7.91 2.04 10.03
CA ASN A 102 -7.95 3.05 11.10
C ASN A 102 -7.28 2.49 12.36
N PRO A 103 -6.12 3.02 12.79
CA PRO A 103 -5.41 2.52 13.97
C PRO A 103 -6.05 2.89 15.32
N SER A 104 -7.15 3.65 15.32
CA SER A 104 -7.86 3.98 16.55
C SER A 104 -8.42 2.71 17.21
N GLY A 105 -8.15 2.56 18.49
CA GLY A 105 -8.56 1.39 19.26
C GLY A 105 -7.70 0.14 19.06
N LEU A 106 -6.62 0.22 18.27
CA LEU A 106 -5.63 -0.85 18.23
C LEU A 106 -4.82 -0.83 19.54
N PRO A 107 -4.81 -1.92 20.34
CA PRO A 107 -4.00 -1.98 21.55
C PRO A 107 -2.50 -2.01 21.21
N LEU A 108 -1.65 -1.70 22.18
CA LEU A 108 -0.23 -2.01 22.05
C LEU A 108 -0.04 -3.53 22.08
N PRO A 109 0.97 -4.06 21.37
CA PRO A 109 1.42 -5.43 21.60
C PRO A 109 1.73 -5.62 23.09
N ASP A 110 1.45 -6.78 23.62
CA ASP A 110 1.57 -7.17 25.03
C ASP A 110 0.48 -6.60 25.96
N ASP A 111 -0.34 -5.63 25.54
CA ASP A 111 -1.46 -5.10 26.34
C ASP A 111 -2.80 -5.81 26.08
N ALA A 112 -2.86 -6.68 25.07
CA ALA A 112 -4.05 -7.42 24.69
C ALA A 112 -3.71 -8.74 24.00
N ASP A 113 -4.68 -9.64 23.98
CA ASP A 113 -4.57 -10.89 23.25
C ASP A 113 -4.74 -10.69 21.73
N SER A 114 -4.22 -11.62 20.99
CA SER A 114 -4.24 -11.56 19.52
C SER A 114 -5.65 -11.69 18.91
N ASP A 115 -6.64 -12.12 19.68
CA ASP A 115 -8.05 -12.22 19.28
C ASP A 115 -8.82 -10.90 19.40
N HIS A 116 -8.18 -9.84 19.91
CA HIS A 116 -8.78 -8.51 19.97
C HIS A 116 -9.33 -8.10 18.59
N PRO A 117 -10.61 -7.64 18.48
CA PRO A 117 -11.26 -7.40 17.18
C PRO A 117 -10.47 -6.48 16.25
N LYS A 118 -9.83 -5.45 16.81
CA LYS A 118 -9.03 -4.50 16.01
C LYS A 118 -7.74 -5.12 15.47
N VAL A 119 -7.19 -6.10 16.19
CA VAL A 119 -6.03 -6.89 15.74
C VAL A 119 -6.43 -7.83 14.60
N GLN A 120 -7.58 -8.50 14.75
CA GLN A 120 -8.09 -9.38 13.71
C GLN A 120 -8.44 -8.61 12.42
N GLU A 121 -9.09 -7.44 12.53
CA GLU A 121 -9.34 -6.55 11.38
C GLU A 121 -8.03 -6.24 10.62
N LEU A 122 -6.98 -5.85 11.34
CA LEU A 122 -5.68 -5.55 10.73
C LEU A 122 -5.07 -6.77 10.04
N ARG A 123 -5.11 -7.94 10.67
CA ARG A 123 -4.57 -9.19 10.12
C ARG A 123 -5.33 -9.66 8.89
N GLU A 124 -6.65 -9.56 8.89
CA GLU A 124 -7.50 -9.87 7.74
C GLU A 124 -7.19 -8.95 6.56
N LEU A 125 -7.06 -7.64 6.81
CA LEU A 125 -6.67 -6.67 5.80
C LEU A 125 -5.26 -6.93 5.26
N ALA A 126 -4.33 -7.30 6.13
CA ALA A 126 -2.98 -7.67 5.72
C ALA A 126 -2.97 -8.91 4.82
N GLN A 127 -3.78 -9.93 5.13
CA GLN A 127 -3.91 -11.11 4.29
C GLN A 127 -4.59 -10.81 2.96
N TRP A 128 -5.66 -10.01 2.98
CA TRP A 128 -6.41 -9.61 1.81
C TRP A 128 -5.57 -8.84 0.78
N SER A 129 -4.62 -8.01 1.22
CA SER A 129 -3.83 -7.14 0.36
C SER A 129 -2.82 -7.89 -0.51
N GLU A 130 -2.49 -7.33 -1.66
CA GLU A 130 -1.39 -7.76 -2.55
C GLU A 130 -0.20 -6.81 -2.47
N GLY A 131 -0.46 -5.56 -2.07
CA GLY A 131 0.52 -4.54 -1.78
C GLY A 131 0.10 -3.67 -0.61
N MET A 132 1.04 -2.92 -0.04
CA MET A 132 0.78 -2.01 1.06
C MET A 132 1.43 -0.65 0.81
N LEU A 133 0.81 0.39 1.38
CA LEU A 133 1.41 1.71 1.53
C LEU A 133 1.48 2.05 3.02
N TRP A 134 2.68 2.34 3.54
CA TRP A 134 2.88 2.75 4.92
C TRP A 134 3.25 4.24 4.99
N VAL A 135 2.46 5.03 5.71
CA VAL A 135 2.64 6.49 5.85
C VAL A 135 2.83 6.84 7.32
N SER A 136 4.05 7.12 7.76
CA SER A 136 4.34 7.46 9.15
C SER A 136 4.72 8.92 9.31
N PRO A 137 4.25 9.60 10.36
CA PRO A 137 4.91 10.82 10.80
C PRO A 137 6.31 10.48 11.32
N GLU A 138 7.23 11.41 11.12
CA GLU A 138 8.51 11.39 11.84
C GLU A 138 8.32 12.01 13.24
N ARG A 139 8.74 11.27 14.26
CA ARG A 139 8.78 11.78 15.63
C ARG A 139 10.15 11.45 16.25
N HIS A 140 10.89 12.48 16.61
CA HIS A 140 12.24 12.35 17.17
C HIS A 140 13.18 11.49 16.27
N GLY A 141 13.10 11.72 14.95
CA GLY A 141 13.93 10.98 13.98
C GLY A 141 13.52 9.54 13.75
N SER A 142 12.32 9.12 14.16
CA SER A 142 11.87 7.74 14.09
C SER A 142 10.41 7.62 13.67
N ILE A 143 9.97 6.39 13.38
CA ILE A 143 8.57 6.02 13.23
C ILE A 143 7.81 6.26 14.54
N THR A 144 6.50 6.45 14.45
CA THR A 144 5.66 6.56 15.65
C THR A 144 5.33 5.20 16.26
N SER A 145 5.01 5.18 17.56
CA SER A 145 4.48 3.99 18.22
C SER A 145 3.22 3.46 17.54
N ILE A 146 2.34 4.35 17.05
CA ILE A 146 1.13 3.98 16.32
C ILE A 146 1.45 3.20 15.03
N MET A 147 2.47 3.61 14.26
CA MET A 147 2.90 2.86 13.09
C MET A 147 3.53 1.54 13.50
N LYS A 148 4.41 1.57 14.49
CA LYS A 148 5.12 0.37 14.95
C LYS A 148 4.16 -0.69 15.49
N ALA A 149 3.16 -0.29 16.30
CA ALA A 149 2.15 -1.21 16.82
C ALA A 149 1.38 -1.94 15.69
N GLN A 150 1.00 -1.24 14.62
CA GLN A 150 0.35 -1.88 13.46
C GLN A 150 1.26 -2.95 12.84
N ILE A 151 2.56 -2.65 12.67
CA ILE A 151 3.52 -3.61 12.09
C ILE A 151 3.72 -4.79 13.04
N ASP A 152 3.83 -4.55 14.34
CA ASP A 152 4.07 -5.60 15.35
C ASP A 152 2.88 -6.56 15.50
N TRP A 153 1.65 -6.09 15.28
CA TRP A 153 0.48 -6.94 15.27
C TRP A 153 0.33 -7.83 14.02
N ILE A 154 1.09 -7.56 12.95
CA ILE A 154 1.10 -8.41 11.75
C ILE A 154 2.20 -9.46 11.92
N PRO A 155 1.86 -10.73 12.22
CA PRO A 155 2.86 -11.76 12.46
C PRO A 155 3.60 -12.14 11.17
N LEU A 156 4.84 -12.60 11.30
CA LEU A 156 5.60 -13.13 10.16
C LEU A 156 5.01 -14.43 9.63
N ALA A 157 4.33 -15.18 10.46
CA ALA A 157 3.61 -16.40 10.09
C ALA A 157 2.32 -16.54 10.91
N LEU A 158 1.25 -17.00 10.26
CA LEU A 158 0.00 -17.46 10.85
C LEU A 158 -0.19 -18.91 10.39
N GLY A 159 0.29 -19.86 11.19
CA GLY A 159 0.38 -21.24 10.74
C GLY A 159 1.24 -21.34 9.46
N GLY A 160 0.67 -21.84 8.36
CA GLY A 160 1.35 -21.91 7.05
C GLY A 160 1.29 -20.62 6.23
N VAL A 161 0.58 -19.58 6.67
CA VAL A 161 0.39 -18.32 5.93
C VAL A 161 1.37 -17.27 6.41
N ARG A 162 1.99 -16.57 5.47
CA ARG A 162 2.85 -15.40 5.73
C ARG A 162 2.18 -14.14 5.17
N PRO A 163 1.54 -13.33 6.03
CA PRO A 163 0.65 -12.26 5.61
C PRO A 163 1.26 -11.20 4.71
N THR A 164 2.58 -10.99 4.81
CA THR A 164 3.29 -9.92 4.11
C THR A 164 4.33 -10.41 3.10
N GLN A 165 4.75 -11.66 3.17
CA GLN A 165 5.83 -12.19 2.34
C GLN A 165 5.53 -12.11 0.84
N GLY A 166 6.43 -11.49 0.09
CA GLY A 166 6.33 -11.35 -1.37
C GLY A 166 5.33 -10.28 -1.84
N LYS A 167 4.68 -9.58 -0.92
CA LYS A 167 3.82 -8.42 -1.25
C LYS A 167 4.66 -7.17 -1.47
N THR A 168 4.18 -6.28 -2.32
CA THR A 168 4.84 -4.99 -2.55
C THR A 168 4.61 -4.02 -1.41
N LEU A 169 5.57 -3.12 -1.20
CA LEU A 169 5.48 -2.08 -0.18
C LEU A 169 5.95 -0.75 -0.74
N ALA A 170 5.12 0.29 -0.65
CA ALA A 170 5.52 1.68 -0.75
C ALA A 170 5.60 2.33 0.63
N ILE A 171 6.48 3.29 0.80
CA ILE A 171 6.71 3.96 2.07
C ILE A 171 6.76 5.47 1.91
N MET A 172 6.14 6.17 2.86
CA MET A 172 6.09 7.62 2.91
C MET A 172 6.26 8.11 4.35
N GLN A 173 6.84 9.30 4.50
CA GLN A 173 6.86 10.01 5.79
C GLN A 173 6.36 11.44 5.66
N VAL A 174 5.85 11.97 6.76
CA VAL A 174 5.55 13.39 6.93
C VAL A 174 6.29 13.92 8.15
N SER A 175 6.78 15.16 8.09
CA SER A 175 7.42 15.81 9.24
C SER A 175 6.98 17.26 9.37
N GLY A 176 7.08 17.81 10.59
CA GLY A 176 6.84 19.23 10.86
C GLY A 176 8.09 20.09 10.66
N GLY A 177 9.27 19.47 10.61
CA GLY A 177 10.57 20.13 10.47
C GLY A 177 11.09 20.18 9.05
N SER A 178 12.40 20.34 8.94
CA SER A 178 13.14 20.30 7.67
C SER A 178 13.10 18.90 7.05
N GLN A 179 13.63 18.79 5.83
CA GLN A 179 13.74 17.53 5.12
C GLN A 179 14.51 16.49 5.95
N SER A 180 13.93 15.30 6.05
CA SER A 180 14.50 14.12 6.68
C SER A 180 14.08 12.87 5.90
N PHE A 181 14.85 11.81 6.03
CA PHE A 181 14.58 10.47 5.48
C PHE A 181 14.67 9.37 6.54
N ASN A 182 14.82 9.74 7.81
CA ASN A 182 15.03 8.77 8.89
C ASN A 182 13.89 7.76 8.99
N THR A 183 12.65 8.24 8.97
CA THR A 183 11.48 7.37 9.10
C THR A 183 11.29 6.46 7.88
N VAL A 184 11.44 6.95 6.65
CA VAL A 184 11.34 6.08 5.46
C VAL A 184 12.49 5.04 5.43
N ASN A 185 13.68 5.40 5.90
CA ASN A 185 14.78 4.42 6.01
C ASN A 185 14.45 3.31 7.00
N GLN A 186 13.83 3.65 8.14
CA GLN A 186 13.37 2.65 9.11
C GLN A 186 12.21 1.80 8.57
N LEU A 187 11.24 2.42 7.89
CA LEU A 187 10.15 1.68 7.25
C LEU A 187 10.68 0.70 6.20
N ARG A 188 11.74 1.05 5.46
CA ARG A 188 12.40 0.18 4.49
C ARG A 188 13.04 -1.03 5.17
N ILE A 189 13.70 -0.82 6.31
CA ILE A 189 14.26 -1.91 7.12
C ILE A 189 13.15 -2.84 7.61
N LEU A 190 12.05 -2.28 8.12
CA LEU A 190 10.89 -3.05 8.57
C LEU A 190 10.24 -3.83 7.42
N GLY A 191 10.08 -3.20 6.24
CA GLY A 191 9.58 -3.88 5.03
C GLY A 191 10.42 -5.10 4.67
N ARG A 192 11.76 -5.00 4.73
CA ARG A 192 12.66 -6.14 4.55
C ARG A 192 12.43 -7.23 5.61
N TRP A 193 12.30 -6.86 6.88
CA TRP A 193 12.03 -7.82 7.96
C TRP A 193 10.68 -8.51 7.80
N MET A 194 9.67 -7.78 7.34
CA MET A 194 8.35 -8.31 6.99
C MET A 194 8.35 -9.10 5.66
N ARG A 195 9.52 -9.27 5.02
CA ARG A 195 9.74 -10.01 3.78
C ARG A 195 8.95 -9.45 2.59
N MET A 196 8.73 -8.13 2.59
CA MET A 196 8.05 -7.42 1.52
C MET A 196 9.03 -6.95 0.44
N ILE A 197 8.51 -6.77 -0.76
CA ILE A 197 9.22 -6.15 -1.89
C ILE A 197 9.02 -4.65 -1.79
N THR A 198 9.92 -3.94 -1.09
CA THR A 198 9.84 -2.50 -0.96
C THR A 198 10.30 -1.84 -2.26
N ILE A 199 9.39 -1.08 -2.91
CA ILE A 199 9.69 -0.39 -4.17
C ILE A 199 10.82 0.63 -4.01
N PRO A 200 11.58 0.94 -5.09
CA PRO A 200 12.68 1.91 -5.03
C PRO A 200 12.23 3.31 -4.60
N ASN A 201 11.11 3.82 -5.14
CA ASN A 201 10.59 5.13 -4.80
C ASN A 201 10.10 5.23 -3.35
N GLN A 202 10.23 6.43 -2.81
CA GLN A 202 9.72 6.80 -1.49
C GLN A 202 9.44 8.30 -1.45
N SER A 203 8.56 8.74 -0.55
CA SER A 203 8.25 10.16 -0.37
C SER A 203 8.54 10.61 1.06
N SER A 204 9.13 11.80 1.19
CA SER A 204 9.26 12.51 2.47
C SER A 204 8.70 13.92 2.30
N ILE A 205 7.68 14.26 3.09
CA ILE A 205 6.95 15.52 3.04
C ILE A 205 7.33 16.35 4.28
N PRO A 206 8.37 17.22 4.16
CA PRO A 206 8.76 18.13 5.24
C PRO A 206 7.74 19.25 5.37
N LYS A 207 7.68 19.89 6.56
CA LYS A 207 6.75 21.00 6.85
C LYS A 207 5.33 20.72 6.35
N ALA A 208 4.84 19.49 6.60
CA ALA A 208 3.61 18.96 6.03
C ALA A 208 2.39 19.91 6.23
N PHE A 209 2.41 20.74 7.28
CA PHE A 209 1.38 21.75 7.54
C PHE A 209 1.27 22.83 6.45
N LEU A 210 2.28 22.99 5.60
CA LEU A 210 2.25 23.91 4.46
C LEU A 210 1.73 23.24 3.18
N GLU A 211 1.78 21.93 3.12
CA GLU A 211 1.47 21.15 1.91
C GLU A 211 -0.02 20.80 1.79
N PHE A 212 -0.81 21.00 2.84
CA PHE A 212 -2.24 20.76 2.84
C PHE A 212 -3.03 22.05 3.01
N ASP A 213 -4.13 22.16 2.28
CA ASP A 213 -5.05 23.30 2.37
C ASP A 213 -6.05 23.14 3.54
N ASP A 214 -6.96 24.10 3.67
CA ASP A 214 -7.98 24.13 4.75
C ASP A 214 -9.08 23.05 4.52
N ASN A 215 -9.17 22.47 3.34
CA ASN A 215 -10.03 21.34 3.00
C ASN A 215 -9.33 20.00 3.16
N ASP A 216 -8.14 19.99 3.81
CA ASP A 216 -7.33 18.81 4.05
C ASP A 216 -6.84 18.11 2.75
N ARG A 217 -6.76 18.85 1.63
CA ARG A 217 -6.23 18.35 0.37
C ARG A 217 -4.77 18.77 0.18
N MET A 218 -3.98 17.85 -0.37
CA MET A 218 -2.58 18.16 -0.67
C MET A 218 -2.51 19.15 -1.85
N LYS A 219 -1.75 20.22 -1.66
CA LYS A 219 -1.55 21.28 -2.67
C LYS A 219 -0.66 20.76 -3.79
N MET A 220 -0.83 21.35 -4.99
CA MET A 220 0.10 21.09 -6.08
C MET A 220 1.51 21.59 -5.73
N SER A 221 2.46 20.69 -5.71
CA SER A 221 3.86 20.95 -5.36
C SER A 221 4.77 19.84 -5.90
N PRO A 222 6.09 20.05 -5.94
CA PRO A 222 7.02 18.95 -6.24
C PRO A 222 6.90 17.75 -5.30
N LEU A 223 6.44 17.99 -4.05
CA LEU A 223 6.20 16.90 -3.08
C LEU A 223 4.94 16.11 -3.42
N TYR A 224 3.90 16.76 -3.95
CA TYR A 224 2.72 16.08 -4.47
C TYR A 224 3.08 15.18 -5.66
N LEU A 225 3.85 15.69 -6.62
CA LEU A 225 4.33 14.89 -7.76
C LEU A 225 5.08 13.63 -7.29
N ARG A 226 5.87 13.75 -6.22
CA ARG A 226 6.55 12.59 -5.64
C ARG A 226 5.57 11.56 -5.03
N VAL A 227 4.44 11.99 -4.50
CA VAL A 227 3.38 11.06 -4.04
C VAL A 227 2.77 10.33 -5.23
N VAL A 228 2.54 11.02 -6.35
CA VAL A 228 2.06 10.39 -7.60
C VAL A 228 3.04 9.33 -8.08
N ASP A 229 4.35 9.65 -8.18
CA ASP A 229 5.39 8.71 -8.60
C ASP A 229 5.39 7.43 -7.73
N VAL A 230 5.29 7.59 -6.41
CA VAL A 230 5.26 6.46 -5.46
C VAL A 230 4.03 5.57 -5.69
N CYS A 231 2.86 6.18 -5.90
CA CYS A 231 1.63 5.43 -6.14
C CYS A 231 1.68 4.68 -7.48
N GLU A 232 2.11 5.35 -8.53
CA GLU A 232 2.25 4.76 -9.87
C GLU A 232 3.21 3.55 -9.83
N GLU A 233 4.38 3.71 -9.22
CA GLU A 233 5.38 2.65 -9.13
C GLU A 233 4.87 1.49 -8.27
N LEU A 234 4.19 1.75 -7.14
CA LEU A 234 3.58 0.70 -6.32
C LEU A 234 2.62 -0.16 -7.14
N VAL A 235 1.76 0.47 -7.94
CA VAL A 235 0.79 -0.26 -8.76
C VAL A 235 1.49 -1.12 -9.82
N LYS A 236 2.49 -0.57 -10.52
CA LYS A 236 3.30 -1.31 -11.51
C LYS A 236 3.98 -2.53 -10.88
N PHE A 237 4.64 -2.35 -9.74
CA PHE A 237 5.29 -3.47 -9.04
C PHE A 237 4.28 -4.48 -8.50
N THR A 238 3.11 -4.04 -8.04
CA THR A 238 2.06 -4.97 -7.58
C THR A 238 1.55 -5.82 -8.72
N TRP A 239 1.29 -5.24 -9.89
CA TRP A 239 0.92 -6.00 -11.09
C TRP A 239 2.01 -6.99 -11.51
N LEU A 240 3.27 -6.59 -11.47
CA LEU A 240 4.40 -7.43 -11.87
C LEU A 240 4.59 -8.64 -10.93
N THR A 241 4.36 -8.48 -9.63
CA THR A 241 4.71 -9.49 -8.60
C THR A 241 3.54 -10.33 -8.12
N ARG A 242 2.30 -9.83 -8.14
CA ARG A 242 1.12 -10.61 -7.77
C ARG A 242 0.99 -11.83 -8.70
N GLY A 243 0.40 -12.90 -8.26
CA GLY A 243 0.35 -14.14 -9.04
C GLY A 243 1.67 -14.90 -9.14
N ARG A 244 2.81 -14.21 -8.91
CA ARG A 244 4.16 -14.82 -8.89
C ARG A 244 4.75 -14.90 -7.49
N SER A 245 4.06 -14.37 -6.49
CA SER A 245 4.55 -14.28 -5.12
C SER A 245 5.00 -15.62 -4.56
N ALA A 246 4.25 -16.70 -4.79
CA ALA A 246 4.61 -18.04 -4.35
C ALA A 246 5.94 -18.50 -4.96
N TYR A 247 6.15 -18.28 -6.26
CA TYR A 247 7.39 -18.63 -6.94
C TYR A 247 8.57 -17.76 -6.48
N LEU A 248 8.36 -16.44 -6.35
CA LEU A 248 9.40 -15.49 -5.93
C LEU A 248 9.84 -15.70 -4.48
N THR A 249 9.00 -16.29 -3.65
CA THR A 249 9.27 -16.52 -2.23
C THR A 249 9.61 -17.96 -1.90
N ASP A 250 9.52 -18.87 -2.86
CA ASP A 250 10.00 -20.25 -2.73
C ASP A 250 11.53 -20.23 -2.53
N ARG A 251 12.00 -20.88 -1.47
CA ARG A 251 13.40 -20.83 -1.08
C ARG A 251 13.97 -22.21 -0.78
N TYR A 252 15.22 -22.38 -1.15
CA TYR A 252 15.97 -23.62 -0.90
C TYR A 252 15.85 -24.10 0.55
N SER A 253 16.10 -23.21 1.52
CA SER A 253 16.08 -23.60 2.94
C SER A 253 14.70 -24.08 3.43
N GLU A 254 13.60 -23.56 2.85
CA GLU A 254 12.23 -23.95 3.22
C GLU A 254 11.78 -25.24 2.51
N ARG A 255 12.44 -25.61 1.44
CA ARG A 255 12.31 -26.95 0.83
C ARG A 255 13.08 -28.02 1.59
N VAL A 256 14.18 -27.64 2.26
CA VAL A 256 14.99 -28.56 3.09
C VAL A 256 14.36 -28.77 4.48
N GLU A 257 13.87 -27.70 5.10
CA GLU A 257 13.21 -27.73 6.42
C GLU A 257 12.03 -26.75 6.41
N SER A 258 10.83 -27.27 6.59
CA SER A 258 9.61 -26.47 6.55
C SER A 258 9.54 -25.49 7.76
N THR A 259 8.77 -24.41 7.61
CA THR A 259 8.52 -23.47 8.71
C THR A 259 7.91 -24.14 9.94
N ALA A 260 7.11 -25.18 9.75
CA ALA A 260 6.51 -25.96 10.86
C ALA A 260 7.58 -26.76 11.62
N GLU A 261 8.50 -27.41 10.90
CA GLU A 261 9.61 -28.16 11.50
C GLU A 261 10.56 -27.22 12.24
N VAL A 262 10.89 -26.06 11.67
CA VAL A 262 11.68 -25.01 12.35
C VAL A 262 10.99 -24.56 13.63
N SER A 263 9.68 -24.27 13.60
CA SER A 263 8.92 -23.86 14.77
C SER A 263 8.94 -24.92 15.87
N GLN A 264 8.72 -26.19 15.52
CA GLN A 264 8.81 -27.29 16.49
C GLN A 264 10.20 -27.39 17.13
N ARG A 265 11.25 -27.31 16.30
CA ARG A 265 12.62 -27.39 16.78
C ARG A 265 12.99 -26.22 17.71
N VAL A 266 12.52 -25.01 17.42
CA VAL A 266 12.76 -23.82 18.25
C VAL A 266 11.98 -23.90 19.55
N ASN A 267 10.71 -24.27 19.49
CA ASN A 267 9.87 -24.40 20.70
C ASN A 267 10.33 -25.53 21.61
N GLN A 268 10.88 -26.62 21.08
CA GLN A 268 11.48 -27.70 21.88
C GLN A 268 12.75 -27.26 22.63
N LYS A 269 13.44 -26.19 22.18
CA LYS A 269 14.62 -25.65 22.86
C LYS A 269 14.30 -24.59 23.91
N SER A 270 13.06 -24.07 23.94
CA SER A 270 12.60 -23.08 24.90
C SER A 270 11.87 -23.70 26.12
N LEU A 271 11.81 -25.00 26.20
CA LEU A 271 11.43 -25.81 27.35
C LEU A 271 12.67 -26.31 28.08
#